data_b9e96cbf543558870d776c1b0e2bd9f6
#
_entry.id   b9e96cbf543558870d776c1b0e2bd9f6
#
_cell.length_a   1.000
_cell.length_b   1.000
_cell.length_c   1.000
_cell.angle_alpha   90.00
_cell.angle_beta   90.00
_cell.angle_gamma   90.00
#
_symmetry.space_group_name_H-M   'P 1'
#
loop_
_entity.id
_entity.type
_entity.pdbx_description
1 polymer ?
#
loop_
_entity_poly.entity_id
_entity_poly.type
_entity_poly.pdbx_seq_one_letter_code
_entity_poly.pdbx_strand_id
1 'polypeptide(L)'
;MKAAVLHGVRDIRIQTVPDPVCAPHGVIVKVNACGVCGSDLHWYKENGHEGAIFGHEFSGDIVEVGKNVQGIAAGTRCTAVGFSPCGKCFWCKQGKMHRCSDMALLGYQFPGAMAEYVHVPFAIPGRSVFPLPEELSYEDGASVEPLSISYFSVNRGQPKPSDIVAVIGLGVIGLYAVQILKALGVEKVLAAGRRPSRLAAAKRFGAHPVIDAAAEDTLQAVMQATDQLGVNTVLECAGNQTTFDQAVAMARGGGKILLVGIYEEALHWQPLSVIGKNLTLVGCLGGNFPAVIELLKTKKVSTENIVSH
;
A
#
# COMPACT_ATOMS: atom_id res chain seq x y z
N MET A 1 -26.13 -10.28 3.76
CA MET A 1 -25.17 -9.50 4.52
C MET A 1 -25.34 -8.00 4.28
N LYS A 2 -24.88 -7.15 5.21
CA LYS A 2 -24.76 -5.71 4.96
C LYS A 2 -23.45 -5.41 4.23
N ALA A 3 -23.51 -4.45 3.28
CA ALA A 3 -22.35 -3.98 2.53
C ALA A 3 -22.47 -2.49 2.23
N ALA A 4 -21.31 -1.83 2.08
CA ALA A 4 -21.19 -0.47 1.57
C ALA A 4 -21.11 -0.53 0.04
N VAL A 5 -22.19 -0.16 -0.63
CA VAL A 5 -22.34 -0.29 -2.09
C VAL A 5 -22.32 1.09 -2.74
N LEU A 6 -21.52 1.24 -3.79
CA LEU A 6 -21.46 2.45 -4.60
C LEU A 6 -22.72 2.58 -5.47
N HIS A 7 -23.44 3.69 -5.34
CA HIS A 7 -24.63 4.00 -6.15
C HIS A 7 -24.38 5.05 -7.25
N GLY A 8 -23.26 5.71 -7.20
CA GLY A 8 -22.83 6.74 -8.14
C GLY A 8 -21.67 7.55 -7.58
N VAL A 9 -21.26 8.57 -8.31
CA VAL A 9 -20.16 9.44 -7.90
C VAL A 9 -20.39 10.01 -6.50
N ARG A 10 -19.49 9.65 -5.56
CA ARG A 10 -19.52 10.09 -4.16
C ARG A 10 -20.79 9.67 -3.39
N ASP A 11 -21.43 8.59 -3.82
CA ASP A 11 -22.64 8.05 -3.18
C ASP A 11 -22.46 6.58 -2.81
N ILE A 12 -22.02 6.32 -1.57
CA ILE A 12 -21.95 4.99 -0.98
C ILE A 12 -23.08 4.83 0.04
N ARG A 13 -23.83 3.72 -0.06
CA ARG A 13 -24.95 3.41 0.83
C ARG A 13 -24.80 2.04 1.45
N ILE A 14 -25.15 1.93 2.74
CA ILE A 14 -25.24 0.63 3.40
C ILE A 14 -26.55 -0.02 3.01
N GLN A 15 -26.45 -1.20 2.42
CA GLN A 15 -27.63 -1.98 2.01
C GLN A 15 -27.43 -3.48 2.27
N THR A 16 -28.54 -4.22 2.23
CA THR A 16 -28.51 -5.68 2.29
C THR A 16 -28.28 -6.25 0.89
N VAL A 17 -27.29 -7.08 0.76
CA VAL A 17 -26.93 -7.83 -0.46
C VAL A 17 -26.90 -9.33 -0.16
N PRO A 18 -26.98 -10.20 -1.17
CA PRO A 18 -26.78 -11.64 -0.97
C PRO A 18 -25.45 -11.95 -0.29
N ASP A 19 -25.42 -13.01 0.52
CA ASP A 19 -24.17 -13.50 1.08
C ASP A 19 -23.30 -14.10 -0.03
N PRO A 20 -21.95 -14.00 0.08
CA PRO A 20 -21.07 -14.61 -0.90
C PRO A 20 -21.11 -16.13 -0.81
N VAL A 21 -20.96 -16.80 -1.96
CA VAL A 21 -20.89 -18.25 -2.05
C VAL A 21 -19.43 -18.68 -2.12
N CYS A 22 -19.03 -19.63 -1.28
CA CYS A 22 -17.66 -20.12 -1.24
C CYS A 22 -17.32 -20.95 -2.49
N ALA A 23 -16.34 -20.50 -3.26
CA ALA A 23 -15.82 -21.26 -4.39
C ALA A 23 -14.98 -22.46 -3.92
N PRO A 24 -14.85 -23.54 -4.72
CA PRO A 24 -14.08 -24.72 -4.31
C PRO A 24 -12.62 -24.45 -3.92
N HIS A 25 -12.00 -23.40 -4.45
CA HIS A 25 -10.62 -22.99 -4.18
C HIS A 25 -10.53 -21.72 -3.34
N GLY A 26 -11.65 -21.19 -2.84
CA GLY A 26 -11.74 -19.96 -2.08
C GLY A 26 -12.01 -20.16 -0.60
N VAL A 27 -12.08 -19.05 0.11
CA VAL A 27 -12.57 -18.96 1.49
C VAL A 27 -13.53 -17.79 1.63
N ILE A 28 -14.45 -17.87 2.58
CA ILE A 28 -15.25 -16.73 3.05
C ILE A 28 -14.64 -16.23 4.34
N VAL A 29 -14.37 -14.95 4.39
CA VAL A 29 -13.88 -14.27 5.59
C VAL A 29 -14.97 -13.34 6.13
N LYS A 30 -15.32 -13.50 7.41
CA LYS A 30 -16.09 -12.52 8.16
C LYS A 30 -15.15 -11.35 8.47
N VAL A 31 -15.44 -10.18 7.91
CA VAL A 31 -14.57 -9.01 8.01
C VAL A 31 -14.72 -8.37 9.38
N ASN A 32 -13.60 -8.14 10.05
CA ASN A 32 -13.52 -7.45 11.34
C ASN A 32 -12.88 -6.06 11.20
N ALA A 33 -11.98 -5.87 10.24
CA ALA A 33 -11.43 -4.57 9.88
C ALA A 33 -11.17 -4.48 8.38
N CYS A 34 -11.41 -3.31 7.79
CA CYS A 34 -11.12 -3.01 6.39
C CYS A 34 -10.60 -1.58 6.25
N GLY A 35 -9.43 -1.41 5.65
CA GLY A 35 -8.84 -0.13 5.28
C GLY A 35 -9.51 0.48 4.04
N VAL A 36 -9.33 1.79 3.88
CA VAL A 36 -9.73 2.54 2.69
C VAL A 36 -8.49 2.91 1.90
N CYS A 37 -8.29 2.28 0.76
CA CYS A 37 -7.17 2.56 -0.14
C CYS A 37 -7.37 3.88 -0.91
N GLY A 38 -6.27 4.48 -1.35
CA GLY A 38 -6.31 5.61 -2.28
C GLY A 38 -7.04 5.29 -3.58
N SER A 39 -6.94 4.06 -4.08
CA SER A 39 -7.66 3.59 -5.26
C SER A 39 -9.18 3.51 -5.07
N ASP A 40 -9.67 3.15 -3.87
CA ASP A 40 -11.10 3.19 -3.56
C ASP A 40 -11.63 4.64 -3.63
N LEU A 41 -10.82 5.61 -3.14
CA LEU A 41 -11.18 7.04 -3.22
C LEU A 41 -11.16 7.58 -4.64
N HIS A 42 -10.31 7.04 -5.50
CA HIS A 42 -10.28 7.39 -6.92
C HIS A 42 -11.60 6.97 -7.59
N TRP A 43 -11.95 5.69 -7.50
CA TRP A 43 -13.18 5.14 -8.10
C TRP A 43 -14.46 5.69 -7.48
N TYR A 44 -14.45 6.05 -6.19
CA TYR A 44 -15.56 6.76 -5.54
C TYR A 44 -15.90 8.11 -6.22
N LYS A 45 -14.93 8.74 -6.88
CA LYS A 45 -15.09 10.02 -7.58
C LYS A 45 -15.42 9.86 -9.06
N GLU A 46 -15.35 8.65 -9.61
CA GLU A 46 -15.58 8.38 -11.03
C GLU A 46 -16.96 7.74 -11.29
N ASN A 47 -17.41 7.83 -12.54
CA ASN A 47 -18.61 7.13 -13.00
C ASN A 47 -18.28 5.70 -13.45
N GLY A 48 -19.29 4.83 -13.52
CA GLY A 48 -19.18 3.51 -14.15
C GLY A 48 -18.77 2.39 -13.19
N HIS A 49 -18.87 2.64 -11.88
CA HIS A 49 -18.57 1.64 -10.85
C HIS A 49 -19.77 1.33 -9.94
N GLU A 50 -21.00 1.68 -10.39
CA GLU A 50 -22.22 1.45 -9.65
C GLU A 50 -22.41 -0.03 -9.37
N GLY A 51 -22.80 -0.34 -8.14
CA GLY A 51 -22.92 -1.70 -7.63
C GLY A 51 -21.63 -2.28 -7.03
N ALA A 52 -20.48 -1.60 -7.14
CA ALA A 52 -19.23 -2.06 -6.54
C ALA A 52 -19.28 -2.03 -5.00
N ILE A 53 -18.69 -3.04 -4.39
CA ILE A 53 -18.35 -3.08 -2.97
C ILE A 53 -16.84 -3.00 -2.91
N PHE A 54 -16.29 -1.90 -2.41
CA PHE A 54 -14.85 -1.68 -2.34
C PHE A 54 -14.17 -2.42 -1.19
N GLY A 55 -12.88 -2.21 -1.04
CA GLY A 55 -12.06 -2.71 0.05
C GLY A 55 -11.27 -3.97 -0.30
N HIS A 56 -9.96 -3.86 -0.15
CA HIS A 56 -9.00 -4.94 -0.38
C HIS A 56 -7.87 -4.97 0.66
N GLU A 57 -7.94 -4.06 1.63
CA GLU A 57 -7.05 -3.95 2.80
C GLU A 57 -7.83 -4.46 4.02
N PHE A 58 -7.87 -5.78 4.27
CA PHE A 58 -8.79 -6.33 5.28
C PHE A 58 -8.18 -7.44 6.13
N SER A 59 -8.85 -7.68 7.25
CA SER A 59 -8.63 -8.84 8.11
C SER A 59 -9.93 -9.32 8.74
N GLY A 60 -9.94 -10.57 9.17
CA GLY A 60 -11.13 -11.16 9.78
C GLY A 60 -10.96 -12.65 10.09
N ASP A 61 -12.08 -13.32 10.27
CA ASP A 61 -12.13 -14.75 10.60
C ASP A 61 -12.63 -15.55 9.41
N ILE A 62 -11.92 -16.60 9.04
CA ILE A 62 -12.41 -17.55 8.04
C ILE A 62 -13.64 -18.27 8.59
N VAL A 63 -14.77 -18.15 7.91
CA VAL A 63 -16.03 -18.82 8.30
C VAL A 63 -16.38 -20.01 7.42
N GLU A 64 -15.87 -20.04 6.19
CA GLU A 64 -16.08 -21.15 5.26
C GLU A 64 -14.82 -21.37 4.42
N VAL A 65 -14.52 -22.66 4.18
CA VAL A 65 -13.34 -23.10 3.41
C VAL A 65 -13.79 -23.97 2.26
N GLY A 66 -13.40 -23.62 1.05
CA GLY A 66 -13.70 -24.37 -0.16
C GLY A 66 -13.09 -25.76 -0.15
N LYS A 67 -13.79 -26.74 -0.71
CA LYS A 67 -13.44 -28.17 -0.63
C LYS A 67 -12.05 -28.55 -1.16
N ASN A 68 -11.43 -27.71 -1.98
CA ASN A 68 -10.11 -27.94 -2.56
C ASN A 68 -9.00 -27.13 -1.84
N VAL A 69 -9.33 -26.35 -0.82
CA VAL A 69 -8.35 -25.59 -0.01
C VAL A 69 -7.85 -26.49 1.11
N GLN A 70 -6.55 -26.55 1.28
CA GLN A 70 -5.88 -27.32 2.34
C GLN A 70 -4.96 -26.41 3.17
N GLY A 71 -4.71 -26.82 4.42
CA GLY A 71 -3.73 -26.13 5.30
C GLY A 71 -4.28 -24.88 5.99
N ILE A 72 -5.60 -24.62 5.92
CA ILE A 72 -6.27 -23.56 6.68
C ILE A 72 -7.67 -24.04 7.06
N ALA A 73 -8.24 -23.56 8.16
CA ALA A 73 -9.53 -24.00 8.69
C ALA A 73 -10.45 -22.81 9.00
N ALA A 74 -11.75 -23.07 9.09
CA ALA A 74 -12.70 -22.11 9.66
C ALA A 74 -12.31 -21.79 11.11
N GLY A 75 -12.54 -20.55 11.53
CA GLY A 75 -12.08 -19.99 12.81
C GLY A 75 -10.67 -19.41 12.76
N THR A 76 -9.91 -19.58 11.68
CA THR A 76 -8.59 -18.97 11.54
C THR A 76 -8.72 -17.47 11.33
N ARG A 77 -8.08 -16.67 12.19
CA ARG A 77 -7.88 -15.23 11.98
C ARG A 77 -6.92 -15.03 10.80
N CYS A 78 -7.25 -14.15 9.87
CA CYS A 78 -6.43 -13.98 8.68
C CYS A 78 -6.49 -12.56 8.11
N THR A 79 -5.51 -12.29 7.25
CA THR A 79 -5.54 -11.27 6.20
C THR A 79 -5.28 -11.95 4.86
N ALA A 80 -5.60 -11.30 3.75
CA ALA A 80 -5.37 -11.87 2.43
C ALA A 80 -4.92 -10.80 1.44
N VAL A 81 -4.27 -11.23 0.34
CA VAL A 81 -3.96 -10.32 -0.76
C VAL A 81 -5.26 -9.82 -1.42
N GLY A 82 -5.28 -8.54 -1.76
CA GLY A 82 -6.43 -7.91 -2.42
C GLY A 82 -6.64 -8.29 -3.89
N PHE A 83 -5.98 -9.36 -4.37
CA PHE A 83 -6.08 -9.80 -5.76
C PHE A 83 -6.16 -11.32 -5.90
N SER A 84 -6.79 -11.76 -6.99
CA SER A 84 -6.86 -13.17 -7.39
C SER A 84 -6.07 -13.37 -8.68
N PRO A 85 -4.96 -14.14 -8.64
CA PRO A 85 -4.19 -14.44 -9.85
C PRO A 85 -4.89 -15.50 -10.69
N CYS A 86 -4.69 -15.50 -12.01
CA CYS A 86 -5.32 -16.49 -12.90
C CYS A 86 -4.77 -17.92 -12.74
N GLY A 87 -3.67 -18.12 -12.03
CA GLY A 87 -3.03 -19.43 -11.77
C GLY A 87 -2.33 -20.07 -12.97
N LYS A 88 -2.61 -19.66 -14.22
CA LYS A 88 -2.19 -20.35 -15.46
C LYS A 88 -1.17 -19.59 -16.32
N CYS A 89 -1.02 -18.26 -16.16
CA CYS A 89 -0.09 -17.47 -16.97
C CYS A 89 1.38 -17.76 -16.61
N PHE A 90 2.31 -17.29 -17.44
CA PHE A 90 3.75 -17.43 -17.21
C PHE A 90 4.17 -17.01 -15.81
N TRP A 91 3.70 -15.84 -15.35
CA TRP A 91 4.07 -15.30 -14.05
C TRP A 91 3.54 -16.12 -12.87
N CYS A 92 2.31 -16.62 -12.96
CA CYS A 92 1.72 -17.48 -11.94
C CYS A 92 2.50 -18.79 -11.82
N LYS A 93 2.87 -19.41 -12.95
CA LYS A 93 3.70 -20.62 -12.98
C LYS A 93 5.09 -20.43 -12.40
N GLN A 94 5.63 -19.19 -12.44
CA GLN A 94 6.91 -18.81 -11.81
C GLN A 94 6.77 -18.36 -10.35
N GLY A 95 5.58 -18.47 -9.74
CA GLY A 95 5.30 -18.01 -8.38
C GLY A 95 5.27 -16.49 -8.20
N LYS A 96 5.31 -15.73 -9.32
CA LYS A 96 5.29 -14.25 -9.32
C LYS A 96 3.87 -13.74 -9.54
N MET A 97 2.95 -14.11 -8.67
CA MET A 97 1.51 -13.85 -8.81
C MET A 97 1.17 -12.36 -8.92
N HIS A 98 1.93 -11.48 -8.27
CA HIS A 98 1.80 -10.02 -8.38
C HIS A 98 2.07 -9.46 -9.80
N ARG A 99 2.58 -10.29 -10.72
CA ARG A 99 2.78 -9.95 -12.14
C ARG A 99 1.79 -10.66 -13.05
N CYS A 100 0.74 -11.23 -12.51
CA CYS A 100 -0.26 -11.94 -13.29
C CYS A 100 -0.81 -11.03 -14.40
N SER A 101 -0.85 -11.55 -15.64
CA SER A 101 -1.37 -10.79 -16.80
C SER A 101 -2.89 -10.74 -16.86
N ASP A 102 -3.55 -11.58 -16.05
CA ASP A 102 -5.00 -11.68 -15.98
C ASP A 102 -5.37 -11.74 -14.47
N MET A 103 -5.11 -10.60 -13.80
CA MET A 103 -5.33 -10.43 -12.37
C MET A 103 -6.70 -9.81 -12.16
N ALA A 104 -7.48 -10.39 -11.27
CA ALA A 104 -8.73 -9.81 -10.80
C ALA A 104 -8.54 -9.26 -9.36
N LEU A 105 -9.12 -8.09 -9.08
CA LEU A 105 -8.96 -7.37 -7.83
C LEU A 105 -10.24 -7.43 -7.00
N LEU A 106 -10.11 -7.62 -5.69
CA LEU A 106 -11.19 -7.41 -4.73
C LEU A 106 -11.53 -5.92 -4.68
N GLY A 107 -12.81 -5.63 -4.59
CA GLY A 107 -13.31 -4.26 -4.66
C GLY A 107 -13.54 -3.75 -6.09
N TYR A 108 -13.13 -4.53 -7.11
CA TYR A 108 -13.23 -4.14 -8.54
C TYR A 108 -13.92 -5.23 -9.36
N GLN A 109 -13.21 -6.29 -9.77
CA GLN A 109 -13.80 -7.41 -10.50
C GLN A 109 -14.57 -8.38 -9.59
N PHE A 110 -14.22 -8.43 -8.31
CA PHE A 110 -14.93 -9.16 -7.27
C PHE A 110 -15.39 -8.19 -6.18
N PRO A 111 -16.53 -8.48 -5.50
CA PRO A 111 -16.92 -7.71 -4.32
C PRO A 111 -15.82 -7.67 -3.28
N GLY A 112 -15.56 -6.50 -2.73
CA GLY A 112 -14.53 -6.25 -1.74
C GLY A 112 -15.00 -6.43 -0.29
N ALA A 113 -14.14 -6.02 0.62
CA ALA A 113 -14.27 -6.26 2.05
C ALA A 113 -14.98 -5.13 2.83
N MET A 114 -15.49 -4.09 2.18
CA MET A 114 -16.40 -3.14 2.84
C MET A 114 -17.81 -3.73 3.00
N ALA A 115 -17.87 -4.93 3.57
CA ALA A 115 -19.05 -5.75 3.81
C ALA A 115 -18.83 -6.64 5.05
N GLU A 116 -19.91 -7.28 5.56
CA GLU A 116 -19.79 -8.23 6.66
C GLU A 116 -18.96 -9.47 6.30
N TYR A 117 -19.00 -9.88 5.04
CA TYR A 117 -18.26 -11.03 4.52
C TYR A 117 -17.61 -10.70 3.18
N VAL A 118 -16.43 -11.25 2.95
CA VAL A 118 -15.73 -11.19 1.66
C VAL A 118 -15.35 -12.59 1.18
N HIS A 119 -15.53 -12.84 -0.09
CA HIS A 119 -15.04 -14.05 -0.74
C HIS A 119 -13.64 -13.82 -1.30
N VAL A 120 -12.67 -14.60 -0.84
CA VAL A 120 -11.32 -14.69 -1.42
C VAL A 120 -11.33 -15.88 -2.40
N PRO A 121 -11.41 -15.64 -3.71
CA PRO A 121 -11.76 -16.73 -4.67
C PRO A 121 -10.63 -17.73 -4.91
N PHE A 122 -9.40 -17.40 -4.53
CA PHE A 122 -8.24 -18.26 -4.71
C PHE A 122 -7.36 -18.23 -3.45
N ALA A 123 -7.64 -19.16 -2.53
CA ALA A 123 -7.00 -19.22 -1.22
C ALA A 123 -5.84 -20.23 -1.22
N ILE A 124 -4.62 -19.72 -1.17
CA ILE A 124 -3.40 -20.52 -0.98
C ILE A 124 -2.76 -20.05 0.33
N PRO A 125 -2.80 -20.86 1.40
CA PRO A 125 -2.18 -20.52 2.68
C PRO A 125 -0.70 -20.17 2.53
N GLY A 126 -0.29 -19.05 3.14
CA GLY A 126 1.07 -18.51 3.07
C GLY A 126 1.45 -17.85 1.73
N ARG A 127 0.49 -17.74 0.78
CA ARG A 127 0.71 -17.06 -0.51
C ARG A 127 -0.36 -16.01 -0.84
N SER A 128 -1.63 -16.31 -0.61
CA SER A 128 -2.74 -15.38 -0.83
C SER A 128 -3.59 -15.16 0.42
N VAL A 129 -3.59 -16.11 1.35
CA VAL A 129 -4.24 -16.00 2.67
C VAL A 129 -3.18 -16.28 3.73
N PHE A 130 -3.11 -15.41 4.74
CA PHE A 130 -2.10 -15.44 5.78
C PHE A 130 -2.76 -15.47 7.14
N PRO A 131 -2.52 -16.49 7.96
CA PRO A 131 -2.95 -16.50 9.35
C PRO A 131 -2.42 -15.27 10.09
N LEU A 132 -3.28 -14.62 10.86
CA LEU A 132 -2.92 -13.47 11.68
C LEU A 132 -2.55 -13.96 13.08
N PRO A 133 -1.33 -13.70 13.57
CA PRO A 133 -0.92 -14.01 14.95
C PRO A 133 -1.86 -13.43 15.99
N GLU A 134 -2.00 -14.10 17.14
CA GLU A 134 -2.91 -13.66 18.23
C GLU A 134 -2.52 -12.29 18.79
N GLU A 135 -1.23 -11.97 18.77
CA GLU A 135 -0.69 -10.70 19.26
C GLU A 135 -1.07 -9.48 18.41
N LEU A 136 -1.50 -9.70 17.16
CA LEU A 136 -1.91 -8.63 16.26
C LEU A 136 -3.42 -8.41 16.30
N SER A 137 -3.83 -7.16 16.31
CA SER A 137 -5.25 -6.78 16.18
C SER A 137 -5.76 -6.99 14.75
N TYR A 138 -7.06 -6.86 14.53
CA TYR A 138 -7.61 -6.89 13.18
C TYR A 138 -7.23 -5.63 12.39
N GLU A 139 -7.07 -4.50 13.05
CA GLU A 139 -6.56 -3.26 12.43
C GLU A 139 -5.11 -3.44 11.96
N ASP A 140 -4.27 -4.13 12.75
CA ASP A 140 -2.92 -4.54 12.30
C ASP A 140 -3.02 -5.44 11.06
N GLY A 141 -3.93 -6.40 11.09
CA GLY A 141 -4.18 -7.33 9.99
C GLY A 141 -4.64 -6.64 8.70
N ALA A 142 -5.56 -5.67 8.80
CA ALA A 142 -5.99 -4.86 7.66
C ALA A 142 -4.85 -3.98 7.11
N SER A 143 -3.95 -3.55 7.97
CA SER A 143 -2.78 -2.75 7.61
C SER A 143 -1.66 -3.55 6.92
N VAL A 144 -1.71 -4.88 6.92
CA VAL A 144 -0.68 -5.73 6.28
C VAL A 144 -0.56 -5.46 4.79
N GLU A 145 -1.68 -5.25 4.09
CA GLU A 145 -1.67 -4.97 2.65
C GLU A 145 -0.91 -3.67 2.34
N PRO A 146 -1.32 -2.47 2.81
CA PRO A 146 -0.62 -1.23 2.49
C PRO A 146 0.81 -1.18 3.06
N LEU A 147 1.07 -1.80 4.21
CA LEU A 147 2.42 -1.94 4.75
C LEU A 147 3.29 -2.79 3.81
N SER A 148 2.73 -3.83 3.19
CA SER A 148 3.47 -4.69 2.25
C SER A 148 3.86 -3.96 0.96
N ILE A 149 3.01 -3.04 0.47
CA ILE A 149 3.34 -2.14 -0.65
C ILE A 149 4.53 -1.24 -0.28
N SER A 150 4.50 -0.63 0.90
CA SER A 150 5.59 0.22 1.39
C SER A 150 6.89 -0.57 1.55
N TYR A 151 6.82 -1.76 2.15
CA TYR A 151 7.99 -2.65 2.35
C TYR A 151 8.61 -3.06 1.01
N PHE A 152 7.77 -3.49 0.05
CA PHE A 152 8.24 -3.84 -1.28
C PHE A 152 8.92 -2.65 -1.96
N SER A 153 8.30 -1.47 -1.89
CA SER A 153 8.82 -0.24 -2.51
C SER A 153 10.18 0.17 -1.94
N VAL A 154 10.31 0.20 -0.62
CA VAL A 154 11.59 0.52 0.04
C VAL A 154 12.67 -0.47 -0.35
N ASN A 155 12.37 -1.78 -0.37
CA ASN A 155 13.34 -2.81 -0.75
C ASN A 155 13.74 -2.75 -2.23
N ARG A 156 12.87 -2.25 -3.12
CA ARG A 156 13.24 -1.98 -4.51
C ARG A 156 14.31 -0.90 -4.63
N GLY A 157 14.31 0.06 -3.72
CA GLY A 157 15.34 1.10 -3.63
C GLY A 157 16.69 0.57 -3.14
N GLN A 158 16.72 -0.51 -2.37
CA GLN A 158 17.91 -1.05 -1.71
C GLN A 158 18.67 0.04 -0.92
N PRO A 159 18.01 0.77 0.01
CA PRO A 159 18.64 1.85 0.74
C PRO A 159 19.74 1.30 1.66
N LYS A 160 20.83 2.05 1.79
CA LYS A 160 21.91 1.77 2.74
C LYS A 160 21.74 2.65 3.98
N PRO A 161 22.28 2.26 5.14
CA PRO A 161 22.22 3.10 6.35
C PRO A 161 22.72 4.53 6.14
N SER A 162 23.78 4.71 5.35
CA SER A 162 24.38 6.03 5.05
C SER A 162 23.65 6.82 3.96
N ASP A 163 22.61 6.26 3.34
CA ASP A 163 21.84 6.99 2.32
C ASP A 163 20.98 8.08 2.95
N ILE A 164 20.81 9.16 2.20
CA ILE A 164 19.80 10.17 2.48
C ILE A 164 18.56 9.83 1.65
N VAL A 165 17.43 9.64 2.29
CA VAL A 165 16.18 9.26 1.64
C VAL A 165 15.10 10.29 1.90
N ALA A 166 14.41 10.74 0.86
CA ALA A 166 13.23 11.59 0.97
C ALA A 166 11.95 10.79 0.69
N VAL A 167 10.94 10.97 1.53
CA VAL A 167 9.57 10.44 1.33
C VAL A 167 8.63 11.61 1.07
N ILE A 168 8.04 11.66 -0.13
CA ILE A 168 7.07 12.69 -0.52
C ILE A 168 5.68 12.08 -0.55
N GLY A 169 4.75 12.70 0.17
CA GLY A 169 3.40 12.17 0.33
C GLY A 169 3.27 11.29 1.59
N LEU A 170 2.84 11.91 2.69
CA LEU A 170 2.70 11.25 4.00
C LEU A 170 1.29 10.67 4.19
N GLY A 171 0.80 9.93 3.18
CA GLY A 171 -0.30 9.00 3.32
C GLY A 171 0.10 7.75 4.12
N VAL A 172 -0.77 6.75 4.16
CA VAL A 172 -0.50 5.47 4.84
C VAL A 172 0.80 4.85 4.33
N ILE A 173 0.97 4.81 3.00
CA ILE A 173 2.15 4.26 2.33
C ILE A 173 3.44 5.01 2.74
N GLY A 174 3.44 6.36 2.67
CA GLY A 174 4.62 7.16 3.03
C GLY A 174 4.99 7.06 4.51
N LEU A 175 4.01 7.01 5.41
CA LEU A 175 4.26 6.85 6.85
C LEU A 175 4.84 5.48 7.18
N TYR A 176 4.36 4.41 6.53
CA TYR A 176 4.98 3.09 6.67
C TYR A 176 6.39 3.06 6.06
N ALA A 177 6.61 3.73 4.93
CA ALA A 177 7.94 3.81 4.33
C ALA A 177 8.96 4.48 5.27
N VAL A 178 8.56 5.55 5.98
CA VAL A 178 9.42 6.16 7.01
C VAL A 178 9.81 5.17 8.09
N GLN A 179 8.85 4.44 8.65
CA GLN A 179 9.11 3.44 9.69
C GLN A 179 10.03 2.32 9.18
N ILE A 180 9.77 1.80 7.97
CA ILE A 180 10.57 0.72 7.38
C ILE A 180 12.02 1.20 7.14
N LEU A 181 12.22 2.41 6.60
CA LEU A 181 13.54 3.00 6.40
C LEU A 181 14.31 3.10 7.73
N LYS A 182 13.64 3.53 8.79
CA LYS A 182 14.23 3.61 10.14
C LYS A 182 14.53 2.22 10.70
N ALA A 183 13.65 1.23 10.50
CA ALA A 183 13.87 -0.16 10.89
C ALA A 183 15.05 -0.82 10.14
N LEU A 184 15.33 -0.37 8.91
CA LEU A 184 16.51 -0.78 8.12
C LEU A 184 17.80 -0.04 8.51
N GLY A 185 17.73 0.90 9.46
CA GLY A 185 18.89 1.66 9.94
C GLY A 185 19.28 2.86 9.08
N VAL A 186 18.42 3.32 8.16
CA VAL A 186 18.68 4.54 7.39
C VAL A 186 18.73 5.73 8.34
N GLU A 187 19.88 6.37 8.43
CA GLU A 187 20.14 7.43 9.41
C GLU A 187 19.33 8.70 9.09
N LYS A 188 19.35 9.13 7.83
CA LYS A 188 18.73 10.39 7.39
C LYS A 188 17.52 10.14 6.49
N VAL A 189 16.32 10.28 7.06
CA VAL A 189 15.04 10.16 6.36
C VAL A 189 14.31 11.50 6.43
N LEU A 190 14.18 12.17 5.30
CA LEU A 190 13.39 13.40 5.16
C LEU A 190 11.97 13.02 4.78
N ALA A 191 10.98 13.77 5.27
CA ALA A 191 9.58 13.49 4.98
C ALA A 191 8.84 14.78 4.65
N ALA A 192 8.09 14.80 3.54
CA ALA A 192 7.32 15.96 3.12
C ALA A 192 5.81 15.63 2.97
N GLY A 193 4.96 16.47 3.54
CA GLY A 193 3.50 16.31 3.52
C GLY A 193 2.78 17.62 3.82
N ARG A 194 1.43 17.59 3.86
CA ARG A 194 0.62 18.80 4.03
C ARG A 194 -0.29 18.78 5.26
N ARG A 195 -0.54 17.62 5.85
CA ARG A 195 -1.50 17.47 6.96
C ARG A 195 -0.75 17.44 8.29
N PRO A 196 -1.08 18.35 9.26
CA PRO A 196 -0.37 18.45 10.54
C PRO A 196 -0.27 17.11 11.30
N SER A 197 -1.35 16.32 11.34
CA SER A 197 -1.35 15.01 12.00
C SER A 197 -0.34 14.03 11.37
N ARG A 198 -0.21 14.05 10.04
CA ARG A 198 0.71 13.19 9.28
C ARG A 198 2.16 13.65 9.42
N LEU A 199 2.41 14.95 9.48
CA LEU A 199 3.73 15.52 9.79
C LEU A 199 4.17 15.12 11.19
N ALA A 200 3.28 15.25 12.18
CA ALA A 200 3.55 14.83 13.55
C ALA A 200 3.83 13.31 13.65
N ALA A 201 3.10 12.47 12.91
CA ALA A 201 3.34 11.03 12.84
C ALA A 201 4.72 10.73 12.22
N ALA A 202 5.06 11.34 11.08
CA ALA A 202 6.36 11.15 10.43
C ALA A 202 7.52 11.52 11.36
N LYS A 203 7.40 12.63 12.12
CA LYS A 203 8.38 13.02 13.12
C LYS A 203 8.53 11.98 14.23
N ARG A 204 7.42 11.46 14.76
CA ARG A 204 7.44 10.38 15.77
C ARG A 204 8.10 9.12 15.25
N PHE A 205 7.91 8.79 13.99
CA PHE A 205 8.54 7.64 13.34
C PHE A 205 10.01 7.85 13.00
N GLY A 206 10.58 9.02 13.35
CA GLY A 206 12.01 9.30 13.23
C GLY A 206 12.44 9.97 11.92
N ALA A 207 11.52 10.51 11.12
CA ALA A 207 11.89 11.38 10.01
C ALA A 207 12.43 12.72 10.51
N HIS A 208 13.52 13.19 9.90
CA HIS A 208 14.10 14.50 10.17
C HIS A 208 14.96 14.98 8.99
N PRO A 209 14.74 16.21 8.46
CA PRO A 209 13.63 17.12 8.77
C PRO A 209 12.27 16.60 8.28
N VAL A 210 11.19 17.11 8.90
CA VAL A 210 9.82 16.95 8.41
C VAL A 210 9.36 18.28 7.85
N ILE A 211 8.97 18.29 6.58
CA ILE A 211 8.72 19.47 5.76
C ILE A 211 7.22 19.63 5.56
N ASP A 212 6.69 20.79 5.94
CA ASP A 212 5.29 21.15 5.66
C ASP A 212 5.18 21.76 4.25
N ALA A 213 4.84 20.93 3.28
CA ALA A 213 4.66 21.32 1.88
C ALA A 213 3.47 22.29 1.63
N ALA A 214 2.70 22.66 2.67
CA ALA A 214 1.70 23.71 2.59
C ALA A 214 2.27 25.07 3.03
N ALA A 215 3.37 25.09 3.78
CA ALA A 215 3.95 26.29 4.38
C ALA A 215 5.31 26.69 3.78
N GLU A 216 6.04 25.72 3.18
CA GLU A 216 7.40 25.97 2.66
C GLU A 216 7.66 25.23 1.34
N ASP A 217 8.66 25.69 0.59
CA ASP A 217 9.12 25.03 -0.63
C ASP A 217 9.86 23.74 -0.29
N THR A 218 9.23 22.60 -0.64
CA THR A 218 9.76 21.26 -0.35
C THR A 218 11.11 21.02 -0.99
N LEU A 219 11.33 21.46 -2.24
CA LEU A 219 12.61 21.28 -2.93
C LEU A 219 13.70 22.07 -2.24
N GLN A 220 13.45 23.34 -1.95
CA GLN A 220 14.41 24.20 -1.28
C GLN A 220 14.80 23.63 0.09
N ALA A 221 13.82 23.18 0.89
CA ALA A 221 14.06 22.60 2.20
C ALA A 221 14.91 21.31 2.13
N VAL A 222 14.64 20.44 1.16
CA VAL A 222 15.44 19.23 0.93
C VAL A 222 16.87 19.58 0.49
N MET A 223 17.04 20.52 -0.43
CA MET A 223 18.35 20.93 -0.92
C MET A 223 19.19 21.57 0.20
N GLN A 224 18.60 22.41 1.04
CA GLN A 224 19.28 22.97 2.23
C GLN A 224 19.69 21.87 3.21
N ALA A 225 18.80 20.90 3.48
CA ALA A 225 19.08 19.79 4.38
C ALA A 225 20.14 18.81 3.85
N THR A 226 20.53 18.91 2.59
CA THR A 226 21.47 18.02 1.90
C THR A 226 22.69 18.76 1.32
N ASP A 227 22.99 19.94 1.81
CA ASP A 227 24.13 20.78 1.36
C ASP A 227 24.14 20.94 -0.18
N GLN A 228 22.97 21.15 -0.78
CA GLN A 228 22.71 21.28 -2.21
C GLN A 228 23.06 20.03 -3.06
N LEU A 229 23.35 18.90 -2.45
CA LEU A 229 23.68 17.66 -3.16
C LEU A 229 22.45 16.87 -3.60
N GLY A 230 21.32 17.03 -2.88
CA GLY A 230 20.13 16.22 -3.05
C GLY A 230 20.20 14.86 -2.37
N VAL A 231 19.19 14.02 -2.57
CA VAL A 231 19.02 12.73 -1.87
C VAL A 231 19.40 11.53 -2.74
N ASN A 232 19.82 10.43 -2.11
CA ASN A 232 20.15 9.17 -2.77
C ASN A 232 18.91 8.53 -3.40
N THR A 233 17.78 8.58 -2.67
CA THR A 233 16.54 7.94 -3.08
C THR A 233 15.35 8.82 -2.70
N VAL A 234 14.41 8.98 -3.62
CA VAL A 234 13.11 9.59 -3.36
C VAL A 234 12.03 8.51 -3.45
N LEU A 235 11.20 8.37 -2.42
CA LEU A 235 9.94 7.64 -2.50
C LEU A 235 8.83 8.65 -2.82
N GLU A 236 8.29 8.58 -4.03
CA GLU A 236 7.17 9.40 -4.46
C GLU A 236 5.87 8.62 -4.18
N CYS A 237 5.14 9.04 -3.13
CA CYS A 237 3.93 8.36 -2.61
C CYS A 237 2.66 9.21 -2.78
N ALA A 238 2.72 10.35 -3.47
CA ALA A 238 1.58 11.25 -3.67
C ALA A 238 0.89 11.09 -5.02
N GLY A 239 1.63 10.73 -6.08
CA GLY A 239 1.10 10.41 -7.39
C GLY A 239 0.59 11.60 -8.20
N ASN A 240 1.33 12.70 -8.30
CA ASN A 240 0.95 13.85 -9.11
C ASN A 240 2.14 14.55 -9.77
N GLN A 241 1.86 15.43 -10.74
CA GLN A 241 2.88 16.17 -11.50
C GLN A 241 3.87 16.91 -10.59
N THR A 242 3.38 17.68 -9.63
CA THR A 242 4.21 18.51 -8.76
C THR A 242 5.21 17.67 -7.96
N THR A 243 4.75 16.58 -7.35
CA THR A 243 5.61 15.72 -6.53
C THR A 243 6.58 14.88 -7.38
N PHE A 244 6.19 14.53 -8.61
CA PHE A 244 7.10 13.90 -9.57
C PHE A 244 8.24 14.86 -9.96
N ASP A 245 7.92 16.11 -10.33
CA ASP A 245 8.92 17.12 -10.70
C ASP A 245 9.88 17.42 -9.54
N GLN A 246 9.33 17.54 -8.33
CA GLN A 246 10.13 17.67 -7.11
C GLN A 246 11.05 16.48 -6.88
N ALA A 247 10.55 15.24 -7.09
CA ALA A 247 11.36 14.04 -6.94
C ALA A 247 12.54 14.02 -7.91
N VAL A 248 12.32 14.39 -9.17
CA VAL A 248 13.39 14.50 -10.18
C VAL A 248 14.38 15.58 -9.79
N ALA A 249 13.91 16.75 -9.32
CA ALA A 249 14.74 17.88 -8.96
C ALA A 249 15.62 17.61 -7.75
N MET A 250 15.08 16.98 -6.69
CA MET A 250 15.80 16.73 -5.43
C MET A 250 16.66 15.46 -5.43
N ALA A 251 16.47 14.55 -6.39
CA ALA A 251 17.36 13.39 -6.53
C ALA A 251 18.77 13.86 -6.95
N ARG A 252 19.80 13.39 -6.25
CA ARG A 252 21.20 13.65 -6.63
C ARG A 252 21.60 12.92 -7.91
N GLY A 253 22.73 13.26 -8.52
CA GLY A 253 23.30 12.50 -9.65
C GLY A 253 23.48 11.02 -9.28
N GLY A 254 23.03 10.11 -10.15
CA GLY A 254 22.99 8.66 -9.90
C GLY A 254 21.92 8.19 -8.92
N GLY A 255 21.04 9.08 -8.47
CA GLY A 255 19.98 8.77 -7.52
C GLY A 255 18.83 7.92 -8.09
N LYS A 256 17.94 7.48 -7.20
CA LYS A 256 16.77 6.67 -7.55
C LYS A 256 15.48 7.39 -7.21
N ILE A 257 14.45 7.20 -8.05
CA ILE A 257 13.09 7.63 -7.79
C ILE A 257 12.19 6.40 -7.79
N LEU A 258 11.59 6.10 -6.65
CA LEU A 258 10.65 5.00 -6.46
C LEU A 258 9.24 5.55 -6.66
N LEU A 259 8.59 5.18 -7.76
CA LEU A 259 7.24 5.60 -8.08
C LEU A 259 6.26 4.65 -7.40
N VAL A 260 5.63 5.13 -6.34
CA VAL A 260 4.72 4.36 -5.47
C VAL A 260 3.30 4.93 -5.52
N GLY A 261 3.18 6.24 -5.67
CA GLY A 261 1.90 6.92 -5.80
C GLY A 261 1.12 6.46 -7.05
N ILE A 262 -0.21 6.49 -6.98
CA ILE A 262 -1.08 6.25 -8.12
C ILE A 262 -1.27 7.59 -8.85
N TYR A 263 -0.85 7.63 -10.11
CA TYR A 263 -1.00 8.81 -10.97
C TYR A 263 -2.34 8.70 -11.72
N GLU A 264 -3.25 9.60 -11.41
CA GLU A 264 -4.58 9.67 -12.06
C GLU A 264 -4.50 10.33 -13.44
N GLU A 265 -3.49 11.21 -13.63
CA GLU A 265 -3.29 11.96 -14.87
C GLU A 265 -1.93 11.62 -15.51
N ALA A 266 -1.85 11.82 -16.83
CA ALA A 266 -0.58 11.66 -17.55
C ALA A 266 0.45 12.71 -17.09
N LEU A 267 1.69 12.27 -16.90
CA LEU A 267 2.78 13.17 -16.55
C LEU A 267 3.37 13.84 -17.80
N HIS A 268 3.61 15.13 -17.71
CA HIS A 268 4.36 15.92 -18.68
C HIS A 268 5.79 16.12 -18.16
N TRP A 269 6.78 15.54 -18.79
CA TRP A 269 8.15 15.64 -18.36
C TRP A 269 9.16 15.55 -19.52
N GLN A 270 10.36 16.11 -19.30
CA GLN A 270 11.46 15.99 -20.26
C GLN A 270 12.46 14.95 -19.78
N PRO A 271 12.70 13.89 -20.54
CA PRO A 271 13.68 12.86 -20.20
C PRO A 271 15.09 13.39 -19.93
N LEU A 272 15.45 14.56 -20.48
CA LEU A 272 16.77 15.17 -20.32
C LEU A 272 17.17 15.38 -18.85
N SER A 273 16.23 15.70 -17.96
CA SER A 273 16.50 15.86 -16.54
C SER A 273 16.90 14.53 -15.86
N VAL A 274 16.33 13.42 -16.32
CA VAL A 274 16.68 12.05 -15.88
C VAL A 274 18.02 11.62 -16.47
N ILE A 275 18.22 11.85 -17.79
CA ILE A 275 19.46 11.52 -18.49
C ILE A 275 20.65 12.30 -17.92
N GLY A 276 20.51 13.62 -17.76
CA GLY A 276 21.60 14.50 -17.29
C GLY A 276 22.08 14.19 -15.86
N LYS A 277 21.20 13.67 -15.03
CA LYS A 277 21.54 13.21 -13.66
C LYS A 277 21.82 11.71 -13.57
N ASN A 278 21.72 10.93 -14.65
CA ASN A 278 21.79 9.46 -14.63
C ASN A 278 20.85 8.83 -13.59
N LEU A 279 19.59 9.29 -13.52
CA LEU A 279 18.64 8.80 -12.53
C LEU A 279 18.08 7.43 -12.89
N THR A 280 17.73 6.65 -11.88
CA THR A 280 16.98 5.39 -12.04
C THR A 280 15.54 5.60 -11.58
N LEU A 281 14.56 5.43 -12.47
CA LEU A 281 13.14 5.40 -12.14
C LEU A 281 12.69 3.96 -11.93
N VAL A 282 12.05 3.69 -10.80
CA VAL A 282 11.65 2.33 -10.39
C VAL A 282 10.17 2.30 -10.10
N GLY A 283 9.40 1.55 -10.89
CA GLY A 283 8.00 1.26 -10.58
C GLY A 283 7.88 0.30 -9.40
N CYS A 284 6.98 0.62 -8.48
CA CYS A 284 6.83 -0.09 -7.22
C CYS A 284 5.38 -0.56 -7.01
N LEU A 285 5.08 -1.78 -7.47
CA LEU A 285 3.82 -2.47 -7.18
C LEU A 285 4.12 -3.92 -6.82
N GLY A 286 3.75 -4.33 -5.62
CA GLY A 286 3.95 -5.67 -5.09
C GLY A 286 3.93 -5.67 -3.57
N GLY A 287 4.06 -6.85 -2.96
CA GLY A 287 3.99 -6.99 -1.51
C GLY A 287 4.76 -8.19 -0.98
N ASN A 288 4.99 -8.21 0.33
CA ASN A 288 5.56 -9.33 1.07
C ASN A 288 4.87 -9.43 2.44
N PHE A 289 3.70 -10.07 2.47
CA PHE A 289 2.88 -10.21 3.67
C PHE A 289 3.62 -10.89 4.83
N PRO A 290 4.32 -12.03 4.64
CA PRO A 290 5.06 -12.65 5.72
C PRO A 290 6.08 -11.72 6.39
N ALA A 291 6.82 -10.95 5.60
CA ALA A 291 7.83 -10.05 6.14
C ALA A 291 7.22 -8.92 6.97
N VAL A 292 6.08 -8.37 6.52
CA VAL A 292 5.46 -7.25 7.25
C VAL A 292 4.65 -7.70 8.46
N ILE A 293 4.06 -8.89 8.44
CA ILE A 293 3.46 -9.52 9.63
C ILE A 293 4.55 -9.67 10.71
N GLU A 294 5.74 -10.10 10.35
CA GLU A 294 6.87 -10.22 11.30
C GLU A 294 7.34 -8.84 11.80
N LEU A 295 7.33 -7.80 10.97
CA LEU A 295 7.66 -6.43 11.40
C LEU A 295 6.63 -5.90 12.42
N LEU A 296 5.35 -6.15 12.22
CA LEU A 296 4.29 -5.79 13.18
C LEU A 296 4.44 -6.58 14.47
N LYS A 297 4.59 -7.91 14.38
CA LYS A 297 4.75 -8.80 15.53
C LYS A 297 5.96 -8.42 16.40
N THR A 298 7.07 -8.07 15.78
CA THR A 298 8.30 -7.63 16.46
C THR A 298 8.30 -6.16 16.85
N LYS A 299 7.19 -5.44 16.59
CA LYS A 299 7.01 -4.00 16.88
C LYS A 299 8.08 -3.10 16.26
N LYS A 300 8.73 -3.55 15.19
CA LYS A 300 9.63 -2.72 14.38
C LYS A 300 8.88 -1.69 13.54
N VAL A 301 7.60 -1.97 13.28
CA VAL A 301 6.64 -1.07 12.63
C VAL A 301 5.34 -1.12 13.45
N SER A 302 4.63 -0.01 13.55
CA SER A 302 3.38 0.12 14.29
C SER A 302 2.29 0.74 13.42
N THR A 303 1.05 0.31 13.60
CA THR A 303 -0.16 0.91 13.03
C THR A 303 -0.63 2.13 13.82
N GLU A 304 -0.10 2.32 15.01
CA GLU A 304 -0.43 3.45 15.88
C GLU A 304 -0.16 4.79 15.18
N ASN A 305 -1.11 5.72 15.24
CA ASN A 305 -1.10 7.01 14.56
C ASN A 305 -1.16 6.95 13.01
N ILE A 306 -1.39 5.76 12.45
CA ILE A 306 -1.70 5.57 11.02
C ILE A 306 -3.18 5.25 10.86
N VAL A 307 -3.67 4.27 11.59
CA VAL A 307 -5.11 3.97 11.70
C VAL A 307 -5.79 5.07 12.49
N SER A 308 -6.86 5.64 11.97
CA SER A 308 -7.55 6.81 12.53
C SER A 308 -8.96 6.53 13.04
N HIS A 309 -9.59 5.45 12.61
CA HIS A 309 -10.97 5.08 12.97
C HIS A 309 -11.13 3.58 13.03
#